data_905c51aca60b867882184c0398a7bfb6
#
_entry.id   905c51aca60b867882184c0398a7bfb6
#
_cell.length_a   1.000
_cell.length_b   1.000
_cell.length_c   1.000
_cell.angle_alpha   90.00
_cell.angle_beta   90.00
_cell.angle_gamma   90.00
#
_symmetry.space_group_name_H-M   'P 1'
#
loop_
_entity.id
_entity.type
_entity.pdbx_description
1 polymer ?
#
loop_
_entity_poly.entity_id
_entity_poly.type
_entity_poly.pdbx_seq_one_letter_code
_entity_poly.pdbx_strand_id
1 'polypeptide(L)'
;MSSPIPIKTNAAPDPVGPYNQAIKAGNFIYCSGQIAINPSNNQIDCLGDIKGETTQVLNNLKAVLTASGASLKDVIKTTIFLTDLKNFQIVNDIYSEFFQNEPSPARAC
;
A
#
# COMPACT_ATOMS: atom_id res chain seq x y z
N MET A 1 16.41 -18.60 14.04
CA MET A 1 15.37 -17.59 14.09
C MET A 1 15.85 -16.31 13.41
N SER A 2 15.09 -15.81 12.47
CA SER A 2 15.48 -14.60 11.73
C SER A 2 15.09 -13.34 12.50
N SER A 3 16.00 -12.36 12.57
CA SER A 3 15.65 -11.04 13.09
C SER A 3 14.78 -10.29 12.07
N PRO A 4 13.88 -9.40 12.51
CA PRO A 4 13.11 -8.56 11.60
C PRO A 4 14.03 -7.68 10.76
N ILE A 5 13.72 -7.58 9.47
CA ILE A 5 14.52 -6.80 8.52
C ILE A 5 13.67 -5.61 8.05
N PRO A 6 14.12 -4.36 8.29
CA PRO A 6 13.39 -3.20 7.80
C PRO A 6 13.56 -3.03 6.30
N ILE A 7 12.48 -2.61 5.65
CA ILE A 7 12.45 -2.32 4.22
C ILE A 7 12.35 -0.81 4.03
N LYS A 8 13.18 -0.26 3.14
CA LYS A 8 13.19 1.17 2.81
C LYS A 8 13.27 1.36 1.31
N THR A 9 12.52 2.31 0.79
CA THR A 9 12.59 2.72 -0.61
C THR A 9 12.24 4.19 -0.75
N ASN A 10 12.91 4.87 -1.69
CA ASN A 10 12.59 6.25 -2.03
C ASN A 10 11.41 6.33 -3.00
N ALA A 11 10.95 5.20 -3.52
CA ALA A 11 9.80 5.13 -4.43
C ALA A 11 8.45 5.14 -3.69
N ALA A 12 8.48 5.16 -2.35
CA ALA A 12 7.31 5.34 -1.51
C ALA A 12 7.62 6.41 -0.46
N PRO A 13 6.60 7.02 0.15
CA PRO A 13 6.84 8.08 1.14
C PRO A 13 7.65 7.61 2.34
N ASP A 14 8.52 8.47 2.83
CA ASP A 14 9.23 8.22 4.09
C ASP A 14 8.23 8.10 5.25
N PRO A 15 8.52 7.27 6.25
CA PRO A 15 7.69 7.21 7.44
C PRO A 15 7.60 8.57 8.13
N VAL A 16 6.39 8.93 8.55
CA VAL A 16 6.15 10.19 9.27
C VAL A 16 6.20 10.00 10.78
N GLY A 17 6.76 8.90 11.26
CA GLY A 17 6.86 8.58 12.67
C GLY A 17 7.84 7.43 12.91
N PRO A 18 7.86 6.88 14.14
CA PRO A 18 8.82 5.83 14.52
C PRO A 18 8.39 4.46 14.01
N TYR A 19 8.36 4.29 12.70
CA TYR A 19 8.03 3.00 12.07
C TYR A 19 8.76 2.88 10.73
N ASN A 20 8.79 1.66 10.19
CA ASN A 20 9.36 1.39 8.88
C ASN A 20 8.25 1.25 7.83
N GLN A 21 8.59 1.40 6.55
CA GLN A 21 7.66 1.17 5.46
C GLN A 21 7.16 -0.27 5.43
N ALA A 22 8.04 -1.21 5.74
CA ALA A 22 7.69 -2.62 5.92
C ALA A 22 8.76 -3.33 6.74
N ILE A 23 8.39 -4.49 7.27
CA ILE A 23 9.31 -5.38 7.99
C ILE A 23 9.17 -6.77 7.38
N LYS A 24 10.29 -7.37 7.04
CA LYS A 24 10.34 -8.77 6.63
C LYS A 24 10.69 -9.63 7.84
N ALA A 25 9.86 -10.60 8.15
CA ALA A 25 10.06 -11.53 9.25
C ALA A 25 9.79 -12.95 8.75
N GLY A 26 10.84 -13.77 8.65
CA GLY A 26 10.72 -15.11 8.08
C GLY A 26 10.23 -15.04 6.63
N ASN A 27 9.14 -15.72 6.34
CA ASN A 27 8.55 -15.77 5.00
C ASN A 27 7.47 -14.72 4.78
N PHE A 28 7.26 -13.80 5.73
CA PHE A 28 6.21 -12.80 5.66
C PHE A 28 6.77 -11.39 5.61
N ILE A 29 6.04 -10.52 4.92
CA ILE A 29 6.32 -9.10 4.85
C ILE A 29 5.10 -8.37 5.40
N TYR A 30 5.32 -7.53 6.40
CA TYR A 30 4.28 -6.73 7.05
C TYR A 30 4.47 -5.29 6.60
N CYS A 31 3.51 -4.77 5.84
CA CYS A 31 3.57 -3.42 5.29
C CYS A 31 2.79 -2.44 6.16
N SER A 32 3.39 -1.29 6.42
CA SER A 32 2.69 -0.18 7.06
C SER A 32 1.60 0.35 6.13
N GLY A 33 0.57 0.95 6.70
CA GLY A 33 -0.47 1.59 5.93
C GLY A 33 0.07 2.73 5.09
N GLN A 34 -0.54 2.95 3.95
CA GLN A 34 -0.17 4.03 3.04
C GLN A 34 -1.29 5.05 2.93
N ILE A 35 -0.92 6.30 2.85
CA ILE A 35 -1.81 7.39 2.48
C ILE A 35 -1.33 7.95 1.13
N ALA A 36 -2.07 8.89 0.57
CA ALA A 36 -1.87 9.34 -0.80
C ALA A 36 -0.74 10.37 -0.97
N ILE A 37 0.37 10.19 -0.25
CA ILE A 37 1.54 11.07 -0.37
C ILE A 37 2.34 10.69 -1.61
N ASN A 38 2.63 11.68 -2.44
CA ASN A 38 3.53 11.53 -3.59
C ASN A 38 4.97 11.55 -3.07
N PRO A 39 5.75 10.49 -3.23
CA PRO A 39 7.13 10.46 -2.70
C PRO A 39 8.08 11.43 -3.39
N SER A 40 7.73 11.93 -4.59
CA SER A 40 8.57 12.89 -5.31
C SER A 40 8.57 14.28 -4.68
N ASN A 41 7.47 14.69 -4.07
CA ASN A 41 7.33 16.04 -3.49
C ASN A 41 6.86 16.04 -2.03
N ASN A 42 6.60 14.85 -1.49
CA ASN A 42 6.17 14.66 -0.10
C ASN A 42 4.83 15.34 0.21
N GLN A 43 3.94 15.45 -0.77
CA GLN A 43 2.64 16.09 -0.64
C GLN A 43 1.52 15.18 -1.15
N ILE A 44 0.29 15.47 -0.70
CA ILE A 44 -0.91 14.79 -1.21
C ILE A 44 -1.44 15.62 -2.37
N ASP A 45 -1.02 15.27 -3.60
CA ASP A 45 -1.38 16.04 -4.79
C ASP A 45 -2.85 15.88 -5.19
N CYS A 46 -3.46 14.74 -4.86
CA CYS A 46 -4.83 14.42 -5.26
C CYS A 46 -5.82 14.55 -4.12
N LEU A 47 -5.57 15.42 -3.15
CA LEU A 47 -6.46 15.59 -1.99
C LEU A 47 -7.88 15.89 -2.44
N GLY A 48 -8.85 15.07 -1.99
CA GLY A 48 -10.25 15.18 -2.36
C GLY A 48 -10.63 14.46 -3.64
N ASP A 49 -9.66 14.02 -4.43
CA ASP A 49 -9.89 13.18 -5.61
C ASP A 49 -9.68 11.72 -5.22
N ILE A 50 -10.77 11.03 -4.89
CA ILE A 50 -10.71 9.66 -4.37
C ILE A 50 -10.03 8.70 -5.35
N LYS A 51 -10.28 8.87 -6.64
CA LYS A 51 -9.66 8.05 -7.67
C LYS A 51 -8.14 8.23 -7.68
N GLY A 52 -7.68 9.48 -7.66
CA GLY A 52 -6.26 9.80 -7.61
C GLY A 52 -5.61 9.39 -6.31
N GLU A 53 -6.29 9.62 -5.17
CA GLU A 53 -5.77 9.20 -3.87
C GLU A 53 -5.60 7.68 -3.80
N THR A 54 -6.59 6.92 -4.27
CA THR A 54 -6.53 5.46 -4.25
C THR A 54 -5.39 4.95 -5.13
N THR A 55 -5.23 5.52 -6.32
CA THR A 55 -4.15 5.17 -7.23
C THR A 55 -2.79 5.42 -6.60
N GLN A 56 -2.61 6.57 -5.93
CA GLN A 56 -1.35 6.91 -5.27
C GLN A 56 -1.05 5.95 -4.12
N VAL A 57 -2.04 5.63 -3.29
CA VAL A 57 -1.89 4.69 -2.18
C VAL A 57 -1.42 3.33 -2.68
N LEU A 58 -2.06 2.82 -3.72
CA LEU A 58 -1.73 1.50 -4.27
C LEU A 58 -0.37 1.49 -4.96
N ASN A 59 0.01 2.58 -5.62
CA ASN A 59 1.35 2.72 -6.19
C ASN A 59 2.42 2.77 -5.09
N ASN A 60 2.16 3.45 -3.98
CA ASN A 60 3.07 3.48 -2.84
C ASN A 60 3.26 2.08 -2.26
N LEU A 61 2.16 1.35 -2.07
CA LEU A 61 2.22 -0.03 -1.57
C LEU A 61 2.99 -0.93 -2.52
N LYS A 62 2.74 -0.81 -3.82
CA LYS A 62 3.44 -1.57 -4.85
C LYS A 62 4.96 -1.31 -4.80
N ALA A 63 5.36 -0.06 -4.59
CA ALA A 63 6.78 0.30 -4.47
C ALA A 63 7.43 -0.36 -3.26
N VAL A 64 6.74 -0.39 -2.12
CA VAL A 64 7.24 -1.04 -0.91
C VAL A 64 7.37 -2.54 -1.14
N LEU A 65 6.39 -3.18 -1.77
CA LEU A 65 6.44 -4.60 -2.10
C LEU A 65 7.60 -4.93 -3.02
N THR A 66 7.82 -4.12 -4.05
CA THR A 66 8.95 -4.29 -4.97
C THR A 66 10.27 -4.20 -4.24
N ALA A 67 10.42 -3.23 -3.33
CA ALA A 67 11.62 -3.09 -2.52
C ALA A 67 11.82 -4.28 -1.57
N SER A 68 10.75 -4.97 -1.21
CA SER A 68 10.78 -6.15 -0.35
C SER A 68 11.08 -7.44 -1.13
N GLY A 69 11.18 -7.38 -2.45
CA GLY A 69 11.36 -8.56 -3.30
C GLY A 69 10.07 -9.30 -3.61
N ALA A 70 8.92 -8.65 -3.37
CA ALA A 70 7.60 -9.23 -3.62
C ALA A 70 6.85 -8.43 -4.70
N SER A 71 5.63 -8.83 -4.98
CA SER A 71 4.75 -8.12 -5.92
C SER A 71 3.31 -8.22 -5.43
N LEU A 72 2.40 -7.54 -6.12
CA LEU A 72 0.98 -7.54 -5.76
C LEU A 72 0.37 -8.94 -5.73
N LYS A 73 0.85 -9.86 -6.56
CA LYS A 73 0.36 -11.24 -6.58
C LYS A 73 0.67 -12.01 -5.29
N ASP A 74 1.61 -11.53 -4.49
CA ASP A 74 2.02 -12.17 -3.25
C ASP A 74 1.22 -11.67 -2.05
N VAL A 75 0.37 -10.68 -2.23
CA VAL A 75 -0.46 -10.10 -1.18
C VAL A 75 -1.56 -11.08 -0.80
N ILE A 76 -1.69 -11.37 0.50
CA ILE A 76 -2.67 -12.33 1.01
C ILE A 76 -3.81 -11.68 1.79
N LYS A 77 -3.59 -10.48 2.32
CA LYS A 77 -4.60 -9.76 3.09
C LYS A 77 -4.39 -8.26 2.94
N THR A 78 -5.49 -7.54 2.72
CA THR A 78 -5.49 -6.07 2.74
C THR A 78 -6.55 -5.56 3.70
N THR A 79 -6.36 -4.33 4.18
CA THR A 79 -7.35 -3.60 4.95
C THR A 79 -7.47 -2.20 4.37
N ILE A 80 -8.69 -1.76 4.14
CA ILE A 80 -8.97 -0.43 3.56
C ILE A 80 -9.75 0.37 4.60
N PHE A 81 -9.25 1.58 4.91
CA PHE A 81 -9.93 2.52 5.79
C PHE A 81 -10.46 3.68 4.95
N LEU A 82 -11.76 3.92 5.02
CA LEU A 82 -12.43 5.01 4.31
C LEU A 82 -13.09 5.95 5.31
N THR A 83 -13.02 7.26 5.05
CA THR A 83 -13.75 8.25 5.84
C THR A 83 -15.20 8.38 5.38
N ASP A 84 -15.50 7.98 4.14
CA ASP A 84 -16.84 8.04 3.57
C ASP A 84 -17.10 6.79 2.75
N LEU A 85 -18.05 5.97 3.19
CA LEU A 85 -18.41 4.72 2.51
C LEU A 85 -19.02 4.94 1.13
N LYS A 86 -19.48 6.15 0.81
CA LYS A 86 -19.94 6.49 -0.54
C LYS A 86 -18.85 6.32 -1.59
N ASN A 87 -17.58 6.37 -1.16
CA ASN A 87 -16.43 6.21 -2.05
C ASN A 87 -16.05 4.74 -2.28
N PHE A 88 -16.74 3.81 -1.63
CA PHE A 88 -16.38 2.38 -1.68
C PHE A 88 -16.28 1.86 -3.12
N GLN A 89 -17.25 2.19 -3.97
CA GLN A 89 -17.28 1.67 -5.33
C GLN A 89 -16.11 2.20 -6.15
N ILE A 90 -15.78 3.48 -6.01
CA ILE A 90 -14.64 4.10 -6.72
C ILE A 90 -13.35 3.43 -6.29
N VAL A 91 -13.14 3.27 -4.99
CA VAL A 91 -11.96 2.61 -4.43
C VAL A 91 -11.88 1.15 -4.93
N ASN A 92 -13.01 0.45 -4.91
CA ASN A 92 -13.08 -0.94 -5.34
C ASN A 92 -12.71 -1.10 -6.82
N ASP A 93 -13.15 -0.19 -7.67
CA ASP A 93 -12.83 -0.24 -9.10
C ASP A 93 -11.33 -0.07 -9.34
N ILE A 94 -10.70 0.88 -8.67
CA ILE A 94 -9.25 1.10 -8.78
C ILE A 94 -8.49 -0.07 -8.19
N TYR A 95 -8.92 -0.57 -7.02
CA TYR A 95 -8.34 -1.75 -6.38
C TYR A 95 -8.33 -2.94 -7.34
N SER A 96 -9.41 -3.15 -8.06
CA SER A 96 -9.54 -4.25 -9.03
C SER A 96 -8.53 -4.14 -10.16
N GLU A 97 -8.17 -2.95 -10.57
CA GLU A 97 -7.15 -2.72 -11.61
C GLU A 97 -5.76 -3.16 -11.14
N PHE A 98 -5.47 -3.02 -9.84
CA PHE A 98 -4.17 -3.40 -9.28
C PHE A 98 -4.09 -4.89 -8.95
N PHE A 99 -5.17 -5.47 -8.43
CA PHE A 99 -5.20 -6.87 -7.97
C PHE A 99 -5.94 -7.75 -8.97
N GLN A 100 -5.31 -8.00 -10.10
CA GLN A 100 -5.90 -8.82 -11.18
C GLN A 100 -5.49 -10.30 -11.14
N ASN A 101 -4.49 -10.64 -10.33
CA ASN A 101 -4.01 -12.01 -10.24
C ASN A 101 -4.90 -12.86 -9.33
N GLU A 102 -5.00 -14.14 -9.64
CA GLU A 102 -5.69 -15.09 -8.78
C GLU A 102 -4.68 -15.87 -7.93
N PRO A 103 -4.98 -16.16 -6.67
CA PRO A 103 -6.19 -15.70 -5.97
C PRO A 103 -6.09 -14.24 -5.54
N SER A 104 -7.24 -13.56 -5.50
CA SER A 104 -7.31 -12.22 -4.93
C SER A 104 -7.05 -12.27 -3.43
N PRO A 105 -6.45 -11.23 -2.82
CA PRO A 105 -6.24 -11.22 -1.37
C PRO A 105 -7.56 -11.21 -0.61
N ALA A 106 -7.55 -11.75 0.60
CA ALA A 106 -8.63 -11.48 1.54
C ALA A 106 -8.64 -9.97 1.87
N ARG A 107 -9.81 -9.43 2.18
CA ARG A 107 -9.93 -7.97 2.38
C ARG A 107 -10.93 -7.63 3.49
N ALA A 108 -10.58 -6.62 4.28
CA ALA A 108 -11.49 -5.93 5.17
C ALA A 108 -11.61 -4.47 4.73
N CYS A 109 -12.82 -3.93 4.85
CA CYS A 109 -13.06 -2.53 4.50
C CYS A 109 -14.12 -1.93 5.44
#